data_30c0ff52b48031820bf9103e0475a29c
#
_entry.id   30c0ff52b48031820bf9103e0475a29c
#
_cell.length_a   1.000
_cell.length_b   1.000
_cell.length_c   1.000
_cell.angle_alpha   90.00
_cell.angle_beta   90.00
_cell.angle_gamma   90.00
#
_symmetry.space_group_name_H-M   'P 1'
#
loop_
_entity.id
_entity.type
_entity.pdbx_description
1 polymer ?
#
loop_
_entity_poly.entity_id
_entity_poly.type
_entity_poly.pdbx_seq_one_letter_code
_entity_poly.pdbx_strand_id
1 'polypeptide(L)'
;MEELRMASSFGGPAFWTAVLPFPDLNKGLLPMTTRPSTAEIRADLLKRYPTGEAPGGVAIDDILQLRLQNTWDSHLDIARQMAVVMRADMAAYDADSSKFTQSLGCWSGFHAQQMIKAVKRLRGTAKGTYVYLSGWMVAGLRNRWGHLPDQSMHEKTAVADLIQEIYVSLRQADEVAINDLFKTLKAAKTEEERKAAIAAIDGFETHVVPIIADIDAGFGNEHATYLLAKELIKAGACCLQIENQVSDAKQCGHQDGKVTVPREDFIEKLRACRLAFEELGVEQGVIVARTDSLGAGLTQKVPVSQQAGDLASDYIKWLKTEPITAENPIREGELALYQGGEFVKPQRLPNGLFPFKENTGRARVIEDCVASLNQGGADLLWIETDTPNVDEIAGMVAEIRKQAPKAKLTYNNSPSFNWTLNLRKQVRSQWLAEGKIQAGDYPDGNELMKAEFDATDLGREADARLRRFQTDISARAGVFHNLITLPTFHLTAKSVDELSRGYFGEDKMLAYVATVQREEIRRGVSAVKHQHEVGSDLGDSFKEMVSGERALKAGGHANTMNQFAAE
;
A
#
# COMPACT_ATOMS: atom_id res chain seq x y z
N MET A 1 -37.05 53.05 6.56
CA MET A 1 -36.69 52.09 7.63
C MET A 1 -37.49 50.79 7.51
N GLU A 2 -37.55 50.24 6.27
CA GLU A 2 -38.28 48.99 5.99
C GLU A 2 -37.52 48.03 5.06
N GLU A 3 -36.26 48.30 4.78
CA GLU A 3 -35.43 47.45 3.87
C GLU A 3 -34.28 46.70 4.56
N LEU A 4 -34.32 46.49 5.87
CA LEU A 4 -33.29 45.78 6.63
C LEU A 4 -33.84 44.61 7.45
N ARG A 5 -34.84 43.89 6.91
CA ARG A 5 -35.43 42.70 7.57
C ARG A 5 -35.61 41.50 6.64
N MET A 6 -34.65 41.23 5.75
CA MET A 6 -34.62 39.94 5.03
C MET A 6 -33.20 39.41 4.85
N ALA A 7 -32.50 39.15 5.95
CA ALA A 7 -31.25 38.43 5.97
C ALA A 7 -31.02 37.70 7.30
N SER A 8 -32.04 36.96 7.78
CA SER A 8 -31.89 36.13 8.97
C SER A 8 -32.76 34.88 8.90
N SER A 9 -32.58 34.08 7.83
CA SER A 9 -33.16 32.76 7.76
C SER A 9 -32.27 31.80 6.96
N PHE A 10 -30.98 31.81 7.22
CA PHE A 10 -30.14 30.64 6.94
C PHE A 10 -29.86 29.98 8.28
N GLY A 11 -30.54 28.85 8.48
CA GLY A 11 -30.51 28.07 9.69
C GLY A 11 -29.10 27.65 10.07
N GLY A 12 -28.89 27.60 11.37
CA GLY A 12 -27.66 27.17 12.02
C GLY A 12 -27.24 25.69 11.68
N PRO A 13 -26.21 25.17 12.33
CA PRO A 13 -25.39 24.04 11.91
C PRO A 13 -26.04 22.65 11.96
N ALA A 14 -27.33 22.55 11.59
CA ALA A 14 -28.04 21.27 11.52
C ALA A 14 -27.78 20.46 10.22
N PHE A 15 -26.97 20.98 9.29
CA PHE A 15 -26.75 20.31 8.00
C PHE A 15 -25.68 19.23 8.02
N TRP A 16 -24.94 19.04 9.11
CA TRP A 16 -23.79 18.10 9.15
C TRP A 16 -23.98 16.89 10.04
N THR A 17 -25.14 16.67 10.63
CA THR A 17 -25.41 15.49 11.48
C THR A 17 -26.18 14.36 10.79
N ALA A 18 -26.61 14.53 9.56
CA ALA A 18 -27.10 13.41 8.77
C ALA A 18 -25.90 12.72 8.11
N VAL A 19 -25.33 11.72 8.78
CA VAL A 19 -24.59 10.65 8.09
C VAL A 19 -25.61 10.06 7.10
N LEU A 20 -25.57 10.50 5.85
CA LEU A 20 -26.26 9.80 4.78
C LEU A 20 -25.70 8.37 4.82
N PRO A 21 -26.55 7.35 4.94
CA PRO A 21 -26.09 5.99 4.82
C PRO A 21 -25.37 5.92 3.46
N PHE A 22 -24.14 5.45 3.46
CA PHE A 22 -23.44 5.14 2.21
C PHE A 22 -24.44 4.40 1.31
N PRO A 23 -24.56 4.77 0.03
CA PRO A 23 -25.45 4.06 -0.88
C PRO A 23 -25.10 2.58 -0.79
N ASP A 24 -26.13 1.76 -0.72
CA ASP A 24 -26.00 0.31 -0.64
C ASP A 24 -25.02 -0.16 -1.72
N LEU A 25 -23.80 -0.53 -1.34
CA LEU A 25 -22.66 -0.84 -2.22
C LEU A 25 -22.97 -1.99 -3.20
N ASN A 26 -24.09 -2.68 -2.99
CA ASN A 26 -24.61 -3.70 -3.90
C ASN A 26 -25.48 -3.12 -5.03
N LYS A 27 -25.82 -1.82 -5.02
CA LYS A 27 -26.58 -1.17 -6.09
C LYS A 27 -25.65 -0.26 -6.90
N GLY A 28 -24.87 -0.86 -7.80
CA GLY A 28 -24.13 -0.08 -8.78
C GLY A 28 -22.64 -0.33 -8.88
N LEU A 29 -22.13 -1.48 -8.45
CA LEU A 29 -20.87 -1.97 -8.97
C LEU A 29 -21.05 -2.11 -10.48
N LEU A 30 -20.60 -1.11 -11.23
CA LEU A 30 -20.39 -1.28 -12.66
C LEU A 30 -19.48 -2.49 -12.78
N PRO A 31 -19.89 -3.53 -13.53
CA PRO A 31 -19.01 -4.65 -13.75
C PRO A 31 -17.68 -4.08 -14.27
N MET A 32 -16.56 -4.61 -13.80
CA MET A 32 -15.27 -4.38 -14.47
C MET A 32 -15.58 -4.42 -15.96
N THR A 33 -15.26 -3.36 -16.70
CA THR A 33 -15.47 -3.35 -18.14
C THR A 33 -14.79 -4.60 -18.65
N THR A 34 -15.58 -5.60 -19.02
CA THR A 34 -15.04 -6.86 -19.53
C THR A 34 -14.27 -6.47 -20.78
N ARG A 35 -12.98 -6.75 -20.77
CA ARG A 35 -12.14 -6.55 -21.95
C ARG A 35 -12.86 -7.19 -23.14
N PRO A 36 -13.03 -6.48 -24.29
CA PRO A 36 -13.68 -7.07 -25.45
C PRO A 36 -12.94 -8.35 -25.87
N SER A 37 -13.69 -9.38 -26.22
CA SER A 37 -13.13 -10.64 -26.68
C SER A 37 -12.41 -10.48 -28.02
N THR A 38 -11.50 -11.40 -28.31
CA THR A 38 -10.83 -11.51 -29.61
C THR A 38 -11.84 -11.45 -30.76
N ALA A 39 -12.98 -12.14 -30.62
CA ALA A 39 -14.04 -12.17 -31.64
C ALA A 39 -14.72 -10.81 -31.84
N GLU A 40 -15.04 -10.10 -30.77
CA GLU A 40 -15.68 -8.77 -30.82
C GLU A 40 -14.77 -7.72 -31.46
N ILE A 41 -13.49 -7.65 -31.06
CA ILE A 41 -12.52 -6.73 -31.65
C ILE A 41 -12.33 -7.05 -33.14
N ARG A 42 -12.21 -8.33 -33.49
CA ARG A 42 -12.05 -8.76 -34.89
C ARG A 42 -13.26 -8.40 -35.72
N ALA A 43 -14.47 -8.59 -35.20
CA ALA A 43 -15.71 -8.23 -35.90
C ALA A 43 -15.80 -6.70 -36.12
N ASP A 44 -15.41 -5.87 -35.14
CA ASP A 44 -15.37 -4.42 -35.32
C ASP A 44 -14.34 -4.00 -36.37
N LEU A 45 -13.16 -4.62 -36.38
CA LEU A 45 -12.13 -4.37 -37.39
C LEU A 45 -12.58 -4.74 -38.79
N LEU A 46 -13.28 -5.88 -38.95
CA LEU A 46 -13.83 -6.31 -40.26
C LEU A 46 -14.96 -5.39 -40.78
N LYS A 47 -15.76 -4.78 -39.90
CA LYS A 47 -16.74 -3.75 -40.31
C LYS A 47 -16.03 -2.54 -40.90
N ARG A 48 -14.89 -2.13 -40.31
CA ARG A 48 -14.10 -0.99 -40.75
C ARG A 48 -13.22 -1.30 -41.97
N TYR A 49 -12.69 -2.51 -42.03
CA TYR A 49 -11.77 -2.99 -43.07
C TYR A 49 -12.25 -4.34 -43.63
N PRO A 50 -13.28 -4.36 -44.53
CA PRO A 50 -13.90 -5.59 -45.02
C PRO A 50 -12.95 -6.51 -45.79
N THR A 51 -11.88 -5.98 -46.36
CA THR A 51 -10.83 -6.73 -47.06
C THR A 51 -9.89 -7.50 -46.14
N GLY A 52 -9.96 -7.27 -44.84
CA GLY A 52 -9.02 -7.84 -43.86
C GLY A 52 -7.72 -7.07 -43.75
N GLU A 53 -7.57 -5.93 -44.42
CA GLU A 53 -6.41 -5.06 -44.39
C GLU A 53 -6.80 -3.59 -44.20
N ALA A 54 -6.09 -2.90 -43.30
CA ALA A 54 -6.15 -1.46 -43.11
C ALA A 54 -5.28 -0.71 -44.14
N PRO A 55 -5.44 0.62 -44.30
CA PRO A 55 -4.56 1.40 -45.17
C PRO A 55 -3.08 1.13 -44.95
N GLY A 56 -2.33 0.99 -46.06
CA GLY A 56 -0.92 0.62 -46.04
C GLY A 56 -0.65 -0.90 -46.01
N GLY A 57 -1.71 -1.74 -46.20
CA GLY A 57 -1.58 -3.19 -46.25
C GLY A 57 -1.37 -3.85 -44.89
N VAL A 58 -1.75 -3.15 -43.80
CA VAL A 58 -1.64 -3.69 -42.44
C VAL A 58 -2.74 -4.69 -42.16
N ALA A 59 -2.38 -5.93 -41.82
CA ALA A 59 -3.33 -6.98 -41.49
C ALA A 59 -4.19 -6.65 -40.27
N ILE A 60 -5.48 -6.92 -40.29
CA ILE A 60 -6.36 -6.69 -39.12
C ILE A 60 -5.97 -7.58 -37.93
N ASP A 61 -5.37 -8.74 -38.14
CA ASP A 61 -4.93 -9.64 -37.08
C ASP A 61 -3.72 -9.06 -36.33
N ASP A 62 -2.87 -8.25 -36.97
CA ASP A 62 -1.81 -7.49 -36.29
C ASP A 62 -2.38 -6.33 -35.47
N ILE A 63 -3.38 -5.62 -36.00
CA ILE A 63 -4.12 -4.59 -35.24
C ILE A 63 -4.83 -5.19 -34.02
N LEU A 64 -5.46 -6.36 -34.20
CA LEU A 64 -6.10 -7.10 -33.12
C LEU A 64 -5.10 -7.43 -32.01
N GLN A 65 -3.93 -7.97 -32.36
CA GLN A 65 -2.88 -8.28 -31.40
C GLN A 65 -2.45 -7.04 -30.63
N LEU A 66 -2.14 -5.93 -31.29
CA LEU A 66 -1.70 -4.68 -30.65
C LEU A 66 -2.80 -4.08 -29.74
N ARG A 67 -4.08 -4.15 -30.16
CA ARG A 67 -5.20 -3.71 -29.30
C ARG A 67 -5.33 -4.57 -28.04
N LEU A 68 -5.10 -5.86 -28.14
CA LEU A 68 -5.16 -6.77 -26.99
C LEU A 68 -3.93 -6.63 -26.08
N GLN A 69 -2.79 -6.24 -26.61
CA GLN A 69 -1.60 -5.90 -25.83
C GLN A 69 -1.77 -4.59 -25.03
N ASN A 70 -2.48 -3.60 -25.58
CA ASN A 70 -2.83 -2.39 -24.87
C ASN A 70 -4.00 -2.61 -23.92
N THR A 71 -3.73 -3.17 -22.74
CA THR A 71 -4.75 -3.59 -21.77
C THR A 71 -5.46 -2.45 -21.05
N TRP A 72 -4.93 -1.23 -21.09
CA TRP A 72 -5.38 -0.09 -20.28
C TRP A 72 -5.30 1.22 -21.07
N ASP A 73 -6.36 2.02 -21.04
CA ASP A 73 -6.43 3.29 -21.76
C ASP A 73 -5.58 4.39 -21.08
N SER A 74 -5.61 4.45 -19.75
CA SER A 74 -4.87 5.43 -18.97
C SER A 74 -4.56 4.96 -17.55
N HIS A 75 -3.63 5.61 -16.87
CA HIS A 75 -3.37 5.35 -15.47
C HIS A 75 -4.57 5.70 -14.57
N LEU A 76 -5.34 6.73 -14.92
CA LEU A 76 -6.56 7.07 -14.19
C LEU A 76 -7.64 5.97 -14.33
N ASP A 77 -7.71 5.31 -15.48
CA ASP A 77 -8.57 4.15 -15.65
C ASP A 77 -8.13 2.96 -14.79
N ILE A 78 -6.82 2.73 -14.68
CA ILE A 78 -6.25 1.76 -13.73
C ILE A 78 -6.69 2.10 -12.30
N ALA A 79 -6.59 3.37 -11.87
CA ALA A 79 -7.03 3.78 -10.53
C ALA A 79 -8.50 3.44 -10.29
N ARG A 80 -9.39 3.73 -11.25
CA ARG A 80 -10.82 3.41 -11.15
C ARG A 80 -11.09 1.92 -11.00
N GLN A 81 -10.50 1.11 -11.87
CA GLN A 81 -10.76 -0.32 -11.89
C GLN A 81 -10.13 -1.03 -10.69
N MET A 82 -8.91 -0.63 -10.30
CA MET A 82 -8.25 -1.22 -9.12
C MET A 82 -8.94 -0.82 -7.81
N ALA A 83 -9.57 0.35 -7.73
CA ALA A 83 -10.43 0.72 -6.62
C ALA A 83 -11.64 -0.24 -6.49
N VAL A 84 -12.28 -0.59 -7.59
CA VAL A 84 -13.39 -1.59 -7.62
C VAL A 84 -12.89 -2.96 -7.16
N VAL A 85 -11.72 -3.41 -7.65
CA VAL A 85 -11.10 -4.67 -7.19
C VAL A 85 -10.89 -4.65 -5.68
N MET A 86 -10.31 -3.59 -5.16
CA MET A 86 -10.03 -3.47 -3.73
C MET A 86 -11.32 -3.49 -2.88
N ARG A 87 -12.40 -2.83 -3.34
CA ARG A 87 -13.72 -2.88 -2.68
C ARG A 87 -14.33 -4.28 -2.70
N ALA A 88 -14.19 -5.00 -3.81
CA ALA A 88 -14.64 -6.39 -3.90
C ALA A 88 -13.87 -7.31 -2.94
N ASP A 89 -12.56 -7.14 -2.84
CA ASP A 89 -11.72 -7.89 -1.89
C ASP A 89 -12.10 -7.55 -0.43
N MET A 90 -12.40 -6.28 -0.11
CA MET A 90 -12.90 -5.88 1.21
C MET A 90 -14.24 -6.56 1.55
N ALA A 91 -15.15 -6.66 0.59
CA ALA A 91 -16.42 -7.36 0.77
C ALA A 91 -16.23 -8.88 0.92
N ALA A 92 -15.31 -9.48 0.18
CA ALA A 92 -14.96 -10.88 0.33
C ALA A 92 -14.36 -11.18 1.72
N TYR A 93 -13.51 -10.30 2.23
CA TYR A 93 -12.96 -10.39 3.57
C TYR A 93 -14.04 -10.22 4.66
N ASP A 94 -15.02 -9.34 4.47
CA ASP A 94 -16.15 -9.20 5.41
C ASP A 94 -16.98 -10.49 5.53
N ALA A 95 -17.10 -11.24 4.43
CA ALA A 95 -17.77 -12.52 4.41
C ALA A 95 -16.90 -13.66 4.99
N ASP A 96 -15.59 -13.59 4.79
CA ASP A 96 -14.63 -14.62 5.21
C ASP A 96 -13.24 -13.97 5.46
N SER A 97 -12.85 -13.85 6.72
CA SER A 97 -11.58 -13.23 7.13
C SER A 97 -10.33 -13.95 6.61
N SER A 98 -10.46 -15.18 6.11
CA SER A 98 -9.35 -15.89 5.44
C SER A 98 -9.02 -15.29 4.06
N LYS A 99 -9.90 -14.44 3.51
CA LYS A 99 -9.72 -13.71 2.25
C LYS A 99 -8.97 -12.38 2.42
N PHE A 100 -8.13 -12.29 3.43
CA PHE A 100 -7.26 -11.13 3.58
C PHE A 100 -6.29 -10.99 2.41
N THR A 101 -5.87 -9.76 2.14
CA THR A 101 -4.96 -9.42 1.05
C THR A 101 -3.55 -9.17 1.55
N GLN A 102 -2.56 -9.22 0.66
CA GLN A 102 -1.14 -9.11 1.00
C GLN A 102 -0.40 -8.22 0.01
N SER A 103 0.64 -7.52 0.47
CA SER A 103 1.59 -6.82 -0.39
C SER A 103 3.00 -6.83 0.16
N LEU A 104 3.95 -6.65 -0.75
CA LEU A 104 5.33 -6.32 -0.43
C LEU A 104 5.63 -4.91 -0.91
N GLY A 105 6.42 -4.17 -0.14
CA GLY A 105 6.93 -2.88 -0.54
C GLY A 105 7.90 -3.01 -1.71
N CYS A 106 7.68 -2.21 -2.77
CA CYS A 106 8.52 -2.17 -3.96
C CYS A 106 9.03 -0.74 -4.20
N TRP A 107 10.29 -0.61 -4.59
CA TRP A 107 10.90 0.69 -4.92
C TRP A 107 11.31 0.80 -6.40
N SER A 108 10.88 -0.16 -7.22
CA SER A 108 10.99 -0.11 -8.68
C SER A 108 9.91 -0.94 -9.34
N GLY A 109 9.62 -0.63 -10.61
CA GLY A 109 8.69 -1.41 -11.43
C GLY A 109 9.14 -2.85 -11.62
N PHE A 110 10.45 -3.10 -11.70
CA PHE A 110 10.99 -4.46 -11.83
C PHE A 110 10.68 -5.34 -10.61
N HIS A 111 10.80 -4.80 -9.38
CA HIS A 111 10.42 -5.55 -8.18
C HIS A 111 8.94 -5.93 -8.18
N ALA A 112 8.06 -4.99 -8.53
CA ALA A 112 6.63 -5.25 -8.62
C ALA A 112 6.32 -6.32 -9.68
N GLN A 113 6.92 -6.22 -10.86
CA GLN A 113 6.77 -7.18 -11.93
C GLN A 113 7.19 -8.59 -11.50
N GLN A 114 8.37 -8.74 -10.89
CA GLN A 114 8.86 -10.04 -10.42
C GLN A 114 7.99 -10.61 -9.31
N MET A 115 7.51 -9.78 -8.39
CA MET A 115 6.58 -10.19 -7.33
C MET A 115 5.28 -10.76 -7.93
N ILE A 116 4.63 -10.03 -8.83
CA ILE A 116 3.37 -10.48 -9.43
C ILE A 116 3.55 -11.73 -10.27
N LYS A 117 4.62 -11.82 -11.08
CA LYS A 117 4.96 -13.03 -11.83
C LYS A 117 5.17 -14.24 -10.90
N ALA A 118 5.86 -14.05 -9.77
CA ALA A 118 6.06 -15.11 -8.78
C ALA A 118 4.74 -15.59 -8.16
N VAL A 119 3.87 -14.65 -7.79
CA VAL A 119 2.55 -14.97 -7.21
C VAL A 119 1.68 -15.71 -8.22
N LYS A 120 1.63 -15.27 -9.48
CA LYS A 120 0.87 -15.95 -10.55
C LYS A 120 1.41 -17.37 -10.79
N ARG A 121 2.74 -17.58 -10.78
CA ARG A 121 3.30 -18.96 -10.85
C ARG A 121 2.90 -19.83 -9.67
N LEU A 122 2.85 -19.24 -8.46
CA LEU A 122 2.52 -19.98 -7.23
C LEU A 122 1.05 -20.34 -7.12
N ARG A 123 0.16 -19.39 -7.43
CA ARG A 123 -1.28 -19.46 -7.15
C ARG A 123 -2.16 -19.59 -8.40
N GLY A 124 -1.62 -19.43 -9.60
CA GLY A 124 -2.37 -19.33 -10.86
C GLY A 124 -3.06 -17.98 -11.05
N THR A 125 -3.02 -17.08 -10.07
CA THR A 125 -3.69 -15.78 -10.08
C THR A 125 -2.95 -14.76 -9.21
N ALA A 126 -3.09 -13.47 -9.52
CA ALA A 126 -2.63 -12.37 -8.69
C ALA A 126 -3.70 -11.81 -7.74
N LYS A 127 -4.92 -12.34 -7.74
CA LYS A 127 -6.02 -11.86 -6.88
C LYS A 127 -5.62 -11.82 -5.42
N GLY A 128 -6.04 -10.77 -4.70
CA GLY A 128 -5.68 -10.56 -3.30
C GLY A 128 -4.22 -10.15 -3.06
N THR A 129 -3.46 -9.87 -4.14
CA THR A 129 -2.08 -9.36 -4.06
C THR A 129 -2.05 -7.92 -4.51
N TYR A 130 -1.44 -7.04 -3.71
CA TYR A 130 -1.27 -5.62 -4.00
C TYR A 130 0.21 -5.24 -4.03
N VAL A 131 0.50 -4.03 -4.46
CA VAL A 131 1.80 -3.39 -4.26
C VAL A 131 1.66 -2.33 -3.18
N TYR A 132 2.56 -2.33 -2.21
CA TYR A 132 2.72 -1.23 -1.28
C TYR A 132 3.87 -0.32 -1.74
N LEU A 133 3.60 0.96 -1.83
CA LEU A 133 4.58 1.96 -2.18
C LEU A 133 4.93 2.74 -0.92
N SER A 134 6.10 2.44 -0.36
CA SER A 134 6.57 2.95 0.93
C SER A 134 7.22 4.32 0.81
N GLY A 135 6.75 5.30 1.57
CA GLY A 135 7.40 6.61 1.71
C GLY A 135 8.85 6.49 2.18
N TRP A 136 9.15 5.56 3.10
CA TRP A 136 10.52 5.27 3.53
C TRP A 136 11.44 4.89 2.36
N MET A 137 10.97 3.99 1.47
CA MET A 137 11.81 3.56 0.32
C MET A 137 11.96 4.68 -0.72
N VAL A 138 10.96 5.53 -0.88
CA VAL A 138 11.08 6.73 -1.73
C VAL A 138 12.11 7.68 -1.14
N ALA A 139 12.03 8.02 0.13
CA ALA A 139 13.01 8.85 0.81
C ALA A 139 14.42 8.24 0.75
N GLY A 140 14.55 6.95 1.04
CA GLY A 140 15.83 6.26 1.07
C GLY A 140 16.48 6.05 -0.30
N LEU A 141 15.69 5.83 -1.38
CA LEU A 141 16.21 5.25 -2.62
C LEU A 141 15.80 5.98 -3.90
N ARG A 142 14.83 6.90 -3.86
CA ARG A 142 14.18 7.46 -5.07
C ARG A 142 14.19 8.99 -5.14
N ASN A 143 15.10 9.64 -4.45
CA ASN A 143 15.25 11.09 -4.49
C ASN A 143 16.62 11.51 -5.05
N ARG A 144 16.79 12.80 -5.38
CA ARG A 144 17.98 13.34 -6.03
C ARG A 144 19.16 13.58 -5.08
N TRP A 145 18.92 13.62 -3.77
CA TRP A 145 19.94 13.97 -2.78
C TRP A 145 20.68 12.76 -2.20
N GLY A 146 20.40 11.56 -2.71
CA GLY A 146 20.94 10.30 -2.17
C GLY A 146 20.00 9.69 -1.13
N HIS A 147 20.55 8.94 -0.17
CA HIS A 147 19.75 8.29 0.86
C HIS A 147 19.30 9.31 1.92
N LEU A 148 17.99 9.50 2.05
CA LEU A 148 17.38 10.33 3.07
C LEU A 148 16.67 9.49 4.14
N PRO A 149 16.63 9.95 5.39
CA PRO A 149 15.75 9.35 6.39
C PRO A 149 14.28 9.59 6.04
N ASP A 150 13.41 8.79 6.64
CA ASP A 150 11.96 8.84 6.46
C ASP A 150 11.34 10.04 7.23
N GLN A 151 11.53 11.24 6.70
CA GLN A 151 11.19 12.52 7.32
C GLN A 151 10.53 13.50 6.34
N SER A 152 9.86 13.00 5.30
CA SER A 152 9.16 13.82 4.29
C SER A 152 10.03 14.88 3.60
N MET A 153 11.34 14.61 3.44
CA MET A 153 12.29 15.54 2.81
C MET A 153 12.46 15.32 1.31
N HIS A 154 11.97 14.21 0.78
CA HIS A 154 12.03 13.92 -0.66
C HIS A 154 11.04 14.77 -1.45
N GLU A 155 11.20 14.80 -2.77
CA GLU A 155 10.28 15.50 -3.65
C GLU A 155 8.88 14.86 -3.61
N LYS A 156 7.84 15.66 -3.39
CA LYS A 156 6.44 15.16 -3.27
C LYS A 156 5.98 14.33 -4.47
N THR A 157 6.50 14.64 -5.67
CA THR A 157 6.14 13.95 -6.91
C THR A 157 6.84 12.61 -7.09
N ALA A 158 7.88 12.31 -6.31
CA ALA A 158 8.63 11.07 -6.44
C ALA A 158 7.77 9.81 -6.24
N VAL A 159 6.74 9.91 -5.40
CA VAL A 159 5.76 8.82 -5.20
C VAL A 159 4.90 8.63 -6.46
N ALA A 160 4.42 9.71 -7.09
CA ALA A 160 3.64 9.63 -8.32
C ALA A 160 4.48 9.05 -9.47
N ASP A 161 5.74 9.47 -9.60
CA ASP A 161 6.67 8.94 -10.61
C ASP A 161 6.89 7.43 -10.44
N LEU A 162 7.02 6.96 -9.20
CA LEU A 162 7.18 5.52 -8.92
C LEU A 162 5.90 4.72 -9.19
N ILE A 163 4.70 5.27 -8.92
CA ILE A 163 3.43 4.64 -9.29
C ILE A 163 3.37 4.41 -10.80
N GLN A 164 3.70 5.45 -11.59
CA GLN A 164 3.73 5.35 -13.06
C GLN A 164 4.73 4.30 -13.52
N GLU A 165 5.97 4.30 -13.00
CA GLU A 165 7.00 3.31 -13.32
C GLU A 165 6.50 1.88 -13.05
N ILE A 166 5.87 1.64 -11.90
CA ILE A 166 5.34 0.33 -11.54
C ILE A 166 4.27 -0.10 -12.54
N TYR A 167 3.30 0.76 -12.86
CA TYR A 167 2.25 0.39 -13.80
C TYR A 167 2.76 0.22 -15.23
N VAL A 168 3.72 1.01 -15.69
CA VAL A 168 4.38 0.79 -16.98
C VAL A 168 5.04 -0.60 -17.03
N SER A 169 5.75 -0.99 -15.96
CA SER A 169 6.39 -2.31 -15.87
C SER A 169 5.39 -3.48 -15.85
N LEU A 170 4.28 -3.34 -15.12
CA LEU A 170 3.24 -4.37 -15.04
C LEU A 170 2.49 -4.49 -16.37
N ARG A 171 2.21 -3.37 -17.06
CA ARG A 171 1.62 -3.38 -18.40
C ARG A 171 2.55 -4.01 -19.42
N GLN A 172 3.85 -3.73 -19.36
CA GLN A 172 4.83 -4.40 -20.23
C GLN A 172 4.84 -5.92 -20.01
N ALA A 173 4.67 -6.39 -18.77
CA ALA A 173 4.51 -7.82 -18.50
C ALA A 173 3.27 -8.39 -19.18
N ASP A 174 2.16 -7.65 -19.24
CA ASP A 174 0.96 -8.03 -19.97
C ASP A 174 1.25 -8.12 -21.47
N GLU A 175 1.91 -7.10 -22.04
CA GLU A 175 2.26 -7.07 -23.47
C GLU A 175 3.12 -8.27 -23.87
N VAL A 176 4.15 -8.61 -23.09
CA VAL A 176 5.01 -9.78 -23.32
C VAL A 176 4.20 -11.08 -23.27
N ALA A 177 3.39 -11.25 -22.22
CA ALA A 177 2.60 -12.47 -22.05
C ALA A 177 1.57 -12.66 -23.16
N ILE A 178 0.88 -11.59 -23.56
CA ILE A 178 -0.08 -11.63 -24.67
C ILE A 178 0.62 -11.90 -26.01
N ASN A 179 1.80 -11.31 -26.23
CA ASN A 179 2.61 -11.62 -27.42
C ASN A 179 2.94 -13.11 -27.53
N ASP A 180 3.28 -13.75 -26.41
CA ASP A 180 3.58 -15.19 -26.40
C ASP A 180 2.31 -16.03 -26.70
N LEU A 181 1.15 -15.60 -26.19
CA LEU A 181 -0.12 -16.23 -26.55
C LEU A 181 -0.44 -16.10 -28.06
N PHE A 182 -0.15 -14.93 -28.67
CA PHE A 182 -0.30 -14.75 -30.11
C PHE A 182 0.73 -15.57 -30.92
N LYS A 183 1.95 -15.75 -30.44
CA LYS A 183 2.90 -16.70 -31.07
C LYS A 183 2.34 -18.13 -31.06
N THR A 184 1.76 -18.54 -29.92
CA THR A 184 1.09 -19.85 -29.80
C THR A 184 -0.08 -19.95 -30.79
N LEU A 185 -0.90 -18.91 -30.91
CA LEU A 185 -2.00 -18.86 -31.88
C LEU A 185 -1.51 -18.95 -33.33
N LYS A 186 -0.43 -18.23 -33.67
CA LYS A 186 0.18 -18.28 -35.03
C LYS A 186 0.79 -19.64 -35.34
N ALA A 187 1.30 -20.35 -34.33
CA ALA A 187 1.90 -21.69 -34.47
C ALA A 187 0.86 -22.83 -34.51
N ALA A 188 -0.38 -22.58 -34.13
CA ALA A 188 -1.47 -23.57 -34.08
C ALA A 188 -1.74 -24.21 -35.46
N LYS A 189 -1.70 -25.53 -35.51
CA LYS A 189 -1.88 -26.32 -36.74
C LYS A 189 -3.29 -26.90 -36.87
N THR A 190 -4.00 -27.08 -35.77
CA THR A 190 -5.36 -27.63 -35.74
C THR A 190 -6.38 -26.58 -35.28
N GLU A 191 -7.65 -26.80 -35.58
CA GLU A 191 -8.73 -25.92 -35.12
C GLU A 191 -8.90 -25.97 -33.59
N GLU A 192 -8.61 -27.12 -32.96
CA GLU A 192 -8.62 -27.30 -31.51
C GLU A 192 -7.52 -26.46 -30.84
N GLU A 193 -6.27 -26.52 -31.36
CA GLU A 193 -5.15 -25.70 -30.88
C GLU A 193 -5.47 -24.19 -31.03
N ARG A 194 -6.05 -23.82 -32.16
CA ARG A 194 -6.47 -22.43 -32.43
C ARG A 194 -7.53 -21.95 -31.44
N LYS A 195 -8.56 -22.76 -31.17
CA LYS A 195 -9.60 -22.43 -30.17
C LYS A 195 -9.01 -22.32 -28.75
N ALA A 196 -8.11 -23.23 -28.38
CA ALA A 196 -7.44 -23.19 -27.09
C ALA A 196 -6.59 -21.93 -26.92
N ALA A 197 -5.84 -21.53 -27.95
CA ALA A 197 -5.03 -20.31 -27.93
C ALA A 197 -5.92 -19.05 -27.83
N ILE A 198 -7.03 -18.97 -28.57
CA ILE A 198 -7.99 -17.86 -28.46
C ILE A 198 -8.60 -17.81 -27.06
N ALA A 199 -9.01 -18.93 -26.48
CA ALA A 199 -9.54 -18.99 -25.14
C ALA A 199 -8.52 -18.52 -24.09
N ALA A 200 -7.24 -18.83 -24.29
CA ALA A 200 -6.16 -18.35 -23.40
C ALA A 200 -5.95 -16.83 -23.53
N ILE A 201 -6.08 -16.26 -24.73
CA ILE A 201 -6.03 -14.81 -24.95
C ILE A 201 -7.22 -14.12 -24.30
N ASP A 202 -8.44 -14.63 -24.52
CA ASP A 202 -9.66 -14.05 -23.97
C ASP A 202 -9.74 -14.18 -22.43
N GLY A 203 -9.17 -15.26 -21.87
CA GLY A 203 -9.07 -15.51 -20.44
C GLY A 203 -7.83 -14.90 -19.77
N PHE A 204 -7.06 -14.08 -20.47
CA PHE A 204 -5.82 -13.52 -19.91
C PHE A 204 -6.09 -12.64 -18.68
N GLU A 205 -5.44 -12.96 -17.57
CA GLU A 205 -5.45 -12.17 -16.36
C GLU A 205 -4.25 -11.21 -16.32
N THR A 206 -4.53 -9.91 -16.19
CA THR A 206 -3.52 -8.85 -16.14
C THR A 206 -2.52 -9.03 -14.98
N HIS A 207 -1.31 -8.47 -15.12
CA HIS A 207 -0.35 -8.30 -14.03
C HIS A 207 -0.60 -7.02 -13.22
N VAL A 208 -1.47 -6.13 -13.69
CA VAL A 208 -1.84 -4.91 -12.99
C VAL A 208 -2.68 -5.26 -11.77
N VAL A 209 -2.26 -4.75 -10.61
CA VAL A 209 -2.89 -4.99 -9.30
C VAL A 209 -3.04 -3.67 -8.55
N PRO A 210 -3.88 -3.60 -7.49
CA PRO A 210 -4.02 -2.41 -6.69
C PRO A 210 -2.69 -1.93 -6.10
N ILE A 211 -2.47 -0.60 -6.10
CA ILE A 211 -1.38 0.05 -5.38
C ILE A 211 -1.93 0.80 -4.17
N ILE A 212 -1.35 0.57 -3.01
CA ILE A 212 -1.50 1.40 -1.81
C ILE A 212 -0.32 2.38 -1.80
N ALA A 213 -0.59 3.66 -1.99
CA ALA A 213 0.42 4.71 -2.06
C ALA A 213 0.53 5.43 -0.72
N ASP A 214 1.73 5.47 -0.15
CA ASP A 214 2.08 6.23 1.04
C ASP A 214 2.28 7.71 0.65
N ILE A 215 1.52 8.60 1.26
CA ILE A 215 1.66 10.05 1.07
C ILE A 215 2.19 10.74 2.33
N ASP A 216 2.88 10.00 3.20
CA ASP A 216 3.38 10.50 4.48
C ASP A 216 2.26 11.24 5.27
N ALA A 217 2.55 12.41 5.80
CA ALA A 217 1.59 13.28 6.47
C ALA A 217 0.92 14.31 5.54
N GLY A 218 0.98 14.10 4.21
CA GLY A 218 0.34 14.97 3.20
C GLY A 218 1.19 16.16 2.74
N PHE A 219 2.44 16.29 3.16
CA PHE A 219 3.42 17.33 2.76
C PHE A 219 2.92 18.78 2.95
N GLY A 220 2.13 19.02 3.96
CA GLY A 220 1.62 20.34 4.31
C GLY A 220 0.25 20.29 4.95
N ASN A 221 -0.57 21.33 4.71
CA ASN A 221 -1.95 21.40 5.15
C ASN A 221 -2.90 20.56 4.27
N GLU A 222 -4.21 20.66 4.54
CA GLU A 222 -5.27 19.96 3.80
C GLU A 222 -5.28 20.28 2.29
N HIS A 223 -4.95 21.52 1.89
CA HIS A 223 -4.89 21.88 0.48
C HIS A 223 -3.66 21.27 -0.21
N ALA A 224 -2.49 21.28 0.43
CA ALA A 224 -1.31 20.58 -0.08
C ALA A 224 -1.56 19.08 -0.23
N THR A 225 -2.22 18.48 0.76
CA THR A 225 -2.64 17.07 0.74
C THR A 225 -3.57 16.76 -0.43
N TYR A 226 -4.58 17.63 -0.69
CA TYR A 226 -5.49 17.48 -1.82
C TYR A 226 -4.76 17.51 -3.17
N LEU A 227 -3.85 18.48 -3.36
CA LEU A 227 -3.08 18.58 -4.61
C LEU A 227 -2.20 17.36 -4.84
N LEU A 228 -1.53 16.87 -3.78
CA LEU A 228 -0.71 15.68 -3.85
C LEU A 228 -1.55 14.44 -4.14
N ALA A 229 -2.66 14.25 -3.43
CA ALA A 229 -3.59 13.14 -3.66
C ALA A 229 -4.03 13.06 -5.13
N LYS A 230 -4.37 14.19 -5.75
CA LYS A 230 -4.73 14.25 -7.18
C LYS A 230 -3.61 13.73 -8.07
N GLU A 231 -2.36 14.10 -7.82
CA GLU A 231 -1.23 13.65 -8.65
C GLU A 231 -1.03 12.13 -8.52
N LEU A 232 -1.14 11.57 -7.31
CA LEU A 232 -1.02 10.13 -7.11
C LEU A 232 -2.16 9.35 -7.77
N ILE A 233 -3.40 9.86 -7.66
CA ILE A 233 -4.58 9.23 -8.30
C ILE A 233 -4.44 9.27 -9.83
N LYS A 234 -4.01 10.38 -10.42
CA LYS A 234 -3.74 10.49 -11.86
C LYS A 234 -2.61 9.54 -12.31
N ALA A 235 -1.63 9.29 -11.44
CA ALA A 235 -0.57 8.31 -11.67
C ALA A 235 -1.08 6.86 -11.63
N GLY A 236 -2.27 6.62 -11.09
CA GLY A 236 -2.92 5.30 -11.04
C GLY A 236 -3.25 4.78 -9.65
N ALA A 237 -2.92 5.49 -8.57
CA ALA A 237 -3.21 5.03 -7.22
C ALA A 237 -4.72 4.89 -6.97
N CYS A 238 -5.14 3.72 -6.53
CA CYS A 238 -6.51 3.44 -6.11
C CYS A 238 -6.71 3.54 -4.60
N CYS A 239 -5.61 3.58 -3.85
CA CYS A 239 -5.61 3.66 -2.40
C CYS A 239 -4.50 4.61 -1.93
N LEU A 240 -4.85 5.52 -1.02
CA LEU A 240 -3.92 6.45 -0.39
C LEU A 240 -3.81 6.13 1.09
N GLN A 241 -2.58 6.04 1.61
CA GLN A 241 -2.33 5.92 3.04
C GLN A 241 -1.72 7.23 3.54
N ILE A 242 -2.32 7.82 4.56
CA ILE A 242 -1.88 9.06 5.17
C ILE A 242 -1.81 8.93 6.69
N GLU A 243 -0.84 9.59 7.32
CA GLU A 243 -0.63 9.54 8.76
C GLU A 243 -0.87 10.88 9.45
N ASN A 244 -1.15 10.83 10.77
CA ASN A 244 -1.49 12.00 11.57
C ASN A 244 -0.27 12.74 12.14
N GLN A 245 0.92 12.56 11.58
CA GLN A 245 2.10 13.32 11.98
C GLN A 245 2.10 14.73 11.36
N VAL A 246 2.91 15.61 11.94
CA VAL A 246 3.20 16.93 11.38
C VAL A 246 4.17 16.77 10.21
N SER A 247 3.84 17.33 9.04
CA SER A 247 4.59 17.08 7.80
C SER A 247 6.06 17.50 7.85
N ASP A 248 6.37 18.62 8.49
CA ASP A 248 7.73 19.17 8.62
C ASP A 248 8.48 18.67 9.86
N ALA A 249 7.86 17.82 10.67
CA ALA A 249 8.45 17.16 11.83
C ALA A 249 8.21 15.63 11.84
N LYS A 250 7.91 15.06 10.66
CA LYS A 250 7.62 13.64 10.48
C LYS A 250 8.83 12.78 10.81
N GLN A 251 8.59 11.69 11.53
CA GLN A 251 9.56 10.66 11.84
C GLN A 251 9.06 9.30 11.35
N CYS A 252 9.96 8.35 11.12
CA CYS A 252 9.58 6.96 10.90
C CYS A 252 8.75 6.44 12.09
N GLY A 253 7.72 5.65 11.83
CA GLY A 253 6.77 5.19 12.85
C GLY A 253 7.40 4.50 14.06
N HIS A 254 8.59 3.91 13.91
CA HIS A 254 9.33 3.23 14.98
C HIS A 254 10.43 4.09 15.62
N GLN A 255 10.44 5.40 15.32
CA GLN A 255 11.37 6.35 15.96
C GLN A 255 10.68 7.15 17.06
N ASP A 256 11.49 7.63 18.02
CA ASP A 256 11.05 8.56 19.04
C ASP A 256 10.87 9.97 18.47
N GLY A 257 10.24 10.85 19.25
CA GLY A 257 10.11 12.27 18.91
C GLY A 257 8.99 12.59 17.92
N LYS A 258 8.07 11.66 17.67
CA LYS A 258 6.90 11.90 16.81
C LYS A 258 6.03 13.03 17.35
N VAL A 259 5.63 13.92 16.45
CA VAL A 259 4.71 15.04 16.70
C VAL A 259 3.47 14.85 15.86
N THR A 260 2.30 14.78 16.49
CA THR A 260 1.03 14.64 15.77
C THR A 260 0.37 16.00 15.53
N VAL A 261 -0.42 16.08 14.46
CA VAL A 261 -1.39 17.17 14.30
C VAL A 261 -2.60 16.91 15.22
N PRO A 262 -3.38 17.92 15.60
CA PRO A 262 -4.67 17.70 16.23
C PRO A 262 -5.57 16.81 15.38
N ARG A 263 -6.46 16.07 16.03
CA ARG A 263 -7.40 15.15 15.37
C ARG A 263 -8.22 15.85 14.27
N GLU A 264 -8.65 17.07 14.52
CA GLU A 264 -9.44 17.88 13.59
C GLU A 264 -8.69 18.14 12.28
N ASP A 265 -7.43 18.55 12.38
CA ASP A 265 -6.57 18.78 11.21
C ASP A 265 -6.35 17.49 10.40
N PHE A 266 -6.22 16.36 11.08
CA PHE A 266 -6.08 15.08 10.40
C PHE A 266 -7.36 14.67 9.64
N ILE A 267 -8.54 14.92 10.24
CA ILE A 267 -9.83 14.70 9.59
C ILE A 267 -9.96 15.55 8.33
N GLU A 268 -9.51 16.81 8.36
CA GLU A 268 -9.52 17.69 7.19
C GLU A 268 -8.65 17.17 6.06
N LYS A 269 -7.45 16.64 6.37
CA LYS A 269 -6.58 15.97 5.38
C LYS A 269 -7.22 14.70 4.79
N LEU A 270 -7.89 13.90 5.59
CA LEU A 270 -8.62 12.71 5.10
C LEU A 270 -9.75 13.11 4.13
N ARG A 271 -10.51 14.17 4.47
CA ARG A 271 -11.56 14.73 3.59
C ARG A 271 -10.96 15.28 2.29
N ALA A 272 -9.78 15.90 2.36
CA ALA A 272 -9.07 16.38 1.18
C ALA A 272 -8.70 15.22 0.23
N CYS A 273 -8.23 14.09 0.75
CA CYS A 273 -8.02 12.87 -0.05
C CYS A 273 -9.31 12.35 -0.68
N ARG A 274 -10.43 12.34 0.08
CA ARG A 274 -11.73 11.91 -0.44
C ARG A 274 -12.19 12.81 -1.58
N LEU A 275 -12.10 14.13 -1.41
CA LEU A 275 -12.47 15.09 -2.46
C LEU A 275 -11.63 14.90 -3.74
N ALA A 276 -10.34 14.56 -3.62
CA ALA A 276 -9.50 14.28 -4.77
C ALA A 276 -9.97 13.04 -5.55
N PHE A 277 -10.38 11.98 -4.86
CA PHE A 277 -10.97 10.79 -5.48
C PHE A 277 -12.29 11.11 -6.20
N GLU A 278 -13.20 11.85 -5.55
CA GLU A 278 -14.51 12.24 -6.12
C GLU A 278 -14.33 13.11 -7.35
N GLU A 279 -13.50 14.16 -7.29
CA GLU A 279 -13.22 15.05 -8.42
C GLU A 279 -12.72 14.31 -9.65
N LEU A 280 -11.87 13.29 -9.46
CA LEU A 280 -11.29 12.52 -10.56
C LEU A 280 -12.16 11.34 -11.01
N GLY A 281 -13.35 11.18 -10.44
CA GLY A 281 -14.27 10.09 -10.78
C GLY A 281 -13.71 8.71 -10.41
N VAL A 282 -12.97 8.62 -9.30
CA VAL A 282 -12.50 7.37 -8.67
C VAL A 282 -13.30 7.14 -7.39
N GLU A 283 -14.61 7.13 -7.50
CA GLU A 283 -15.57 7.10 -6.38
C GLU A 283 -15.35 5.94 -5.39
N GLN A 284 -14.82 4.82 -5.89
CA GLN A 284 -14.48 3.64 -5.08
C GLN A 284 -13.09 3.72 -4.43
N GLY A 285 -12.36 4.83 -4.59
CA GLY A 285 -11.03 5.04 -4.02
C GLY A 285 -10.99 4.77 -2.52
N VAL A 286 -9.90 4.18 -2.05
CA VAL A 286 -9.74 3.73 -0.67
C VAL A 286 -8.76 4.65 0.08
N ILE A 287 -9.08 4.97 1.33
CA ILE A 287 -8.23 5.77 2.21
C ILE A 287 -7.87 4.94 3.44
N VAL A 288 -6.57 4.80 3.69
CA VAL A 288 -6.00 4.21 4.91
C VAL A 288 -5.57 5.35 5.83
N ALA A 289 -6.25 5.50 6.95
CA ALA A 289 -5.88 6.44 7.99
C ALA A 289 -4.90 5.78 8.97
N ARG A 290 -3.63 6.23 8.95
CA ARG A 290 -2.61 5.78 9.90
C ARG A 290 -2.57 6.70 11.10
N THR A 291 -2.50 6.11 12.31
CA THR A 291 -2.25 6.85 13.54
C THR A 291 -0.94 6.42 14.18
N ASP A 292 -0.11 7.41 14.49
CA ASP A 292 1.13 7.29 15.25
C ASP A 292 0.96 7.70 16.71
N SER A 293 -0.27 7.94 17.16
CA SER A 293 -0.60 8.46 18.49
C SER A 293 -0.20 7.53 19.64
N LEU A 294 0.03 6.22 19.37
CA LEU A 294 0.49 5.29 20.42
C LEU A 294 1.83 5.72 21.01
N GLY A 295 2.80 6.03 20.15
CA GLY A 295 4.16 6.43 20.55
C GLY A 295 4.43 7.95 20.50
N ALA A 296 3.46 8.78 20.03
CA ALA A 296 3.67 10.22 19.96
C ALA A 296 3.49 10.90 21.32
N GLY A 297 4.52 11.63 21.75
CA GLY A 297 4.51 12.38 23.01
C GLY A 297 4.09 13.84 22.90
N LEU A 298 3.98 14.37 21.68
CA LEU A 298 3.83 15.81 21.42
C LEU A 298 2.76 16.07 20.34
N THR A 299 2.12 17.24 20.41
CA THR A 299 1.30 17.80 19.34
C THR A 299 1.75 19.22 18.97
N GLN A 300 1.46 19.60 17.71
CA GLN A 300 1.89 20.87 17.15
C GLN A 300 1.16 22.09 17.73
N LYS A 301 -0.15 21.96 17.92
CA LYS A 301 -1.00 23.07 18.34
C LYS A 301 -2.18 22.60 19.19
N VAL A 302 -2.82 23.54 19.83
CA VAL A 302 -4.07 23.32 20.57
C VAL A 302 -5.23 23.69 19.66
N PRO A 303 -6.15 22.75 19.34
CA PRO A 303 -7.31 23.07 18.53
C PRO A 303 -8.30 23.93 19.33
N VAL A 304 -8.66 25.08 18.78
CA VAL A 304 -9.62 26.02 19.36
C VAL A 304 -10.64 26.37 18.30
N SER A 305 -11.93 26.26 18.63
CA SER A 305 -12.97 26.73 17.74
C SER A 305 -12.92 28.27 17.61
N GLN A 306 -13.14 28.76 16.42
CA GLN A 306 -13.26 30.20 16.15
C GLN A 306 -14.69 30.73 16.33
N GLN A 307 -15.66 29.87 16.64
CA GLN A 307 -17.05 30.27 16.85
C GLN A 307 -17.26 30.76 18.29
N ALA A 308 -17.94 31.87 18.42
CA ALA A 308 -18.25 32.44 19.73
C ALA A 308 -19.11 31.46 20.55
N GLY A 309 -18.65 31.15 21.74
CA GLY A 309 -19.32 30.23 22.67
C GLY A 309 -18.84 28.79 22.56
N ASP A 310 -18.03 28.42 21.56
CA ASP A 310 -17.39 27.11 21.50
C ASP A 310 -16.20 27.08 22.43
N LEU A 311 -16.13 26.02 23.19
CA LEU A 311 -14.93 25.68 23.97
C LEU A 311 -13.90 25.04 23.07
N ALA A 312 -12.66 24.95 23.57
CA ALA A 312 -11.64 24.14 22.93
C ALA A 312 -12.13 22.72 22.69
N SER A 313 -11.66 22.12 21.58
CA SER A 313 -11.90 20.72 21.27
C SER A 313 -11.65 19.81 22.48
N ASP A 314 -12.43 18.74 22.61
CA ASP A 314 -12.25 17.74 23.66
C ASP A 314 -10.89 17.04 23.62
N TYR A 315 -10.16 17.14 22.50
CA TYR A 315 -8.77 16.68 22.33
C TYR A 315 -7.82 17.29 23.36
N ILE A 316 -8.13 18.49 23.86
CA ILE A 316 -7.36 19.19 24.89
C ILE A 316 -7.26 18.41 26.22
N LYS A 317 -8.21 17.52 26.50
CA LYS A 317 -8.18 16.63 27.67
C LYS A 317 -6.93 15.76 27.74
N TRP A 318 -6.29 15.52 26.60
CA TRP A 318 -5.08 14.72 26.48
C TRP A 318 -3.79 15.49 26.76
N LEU A 319 -3.81 16.82 26.78
CA LEU A 319 -2.64 17.67 26.96
C LEU A 319 -2.27 17.81 28.43
N LYS A 320 -0.97 17.90 28.72
CA LYS A 320 -0.48 18.36 30.02
C LYS A 320 -0.91 19.81 30.20
N THR A 321 -1.31 20.16 31.43
CA THR A 321 -1.72 21.51 31.80
C THR A 321 -0.84 22.01 32.93
N GLU A 322 -0.73 23.34 33.06
CA GLU A 322 -0.04 24.03 34.12
C GLU A 322 -0.94 25.11 34.74
N PRO A 323 -0.78 25.43 36.03
CA PRO A 323 -1.54 26.48 36.69
C PRO A 323 -1.28 27.86 36.07
N ILE A 324 -2.32 28.69 36.01
CA ILE A 324 -2.17 30.11 35.71
C ILE A 324 -1.91 30.82 37.02
N THR A 325 -0.71 31.41 37.20
CA THR A 325 -0.28 32.12 38.41
C THR A 325 0.29 33.49 38.04
N ALA A 326 0.62 34.28 39.05
CA ALA A 326 1.29 35.57 38.82
C ALA A 326 2.67 35.42 38.14
N GLU A 327 3.36 34.32 38.43
CA GLU A 327 4.68 33.98 37.85
C GLU A 327 4.53 33.30 36.47
N ASN A 328 3.40 32.69 36.20
CA ASN A 328 3.06 32.04 34.92
C ASN A 328 1.71 32.51 34.40
N PRO A 329 1.57 33.80 34.04
CA PRO A 329 0.31 34.36 33.57
C PRO A 329 -0.08 33.80 32.19
N ILE A 330 -1.38 33.91 31.85
CA ILE A 330 -1.82 33.65 30.50
C ILE A 330 -1.30 34.75 29.56
N ARG A 331 -0.83 34.36 28.40
CA ARG A 331 -0.36 35.26 27.34
C ARG A 331 -1.43 35.39 26.25
N GLU A 332 -1.33 36.44 25.44
CA GLU A 332 -2.19 36.61 24.28
C GLU A 332 -2.07 35.38 23.36
N GLY A 333 -3.23 34.83 22.94
CA GLY A 333 -3.33 33.62 22.11
C GLY A 333 -3.23 32.30 22.88
N GLU A 334 -3.00 32.31 24.21
CA GLU A 334 -3.09 31.10 25.03
C GLU A 334 -4.54 30.85 25.50
N LEU A 335 -4.87 29.58 25.70
CA LEU A 335 -6.20 29.14 26.13
C LEU A 335 -6.22 28.93 27.64
N ALA A 336 -7.17 29.58 28.34
CA ALA A 336 -7.49 29.27 29.72
C ALA A 336 -8.57 28.19 29.83
N LEU A 337 -8.34 27.20 30.66
CA LEU A 337 -9.25 26.09 30.94
C LEU A 337 -9.60 26.11 32.43
N TYR A 338 -10.83 25.67 32.77
CA TYR A 338 -11.20 25.47 34.16
C TYR A 338 -11.26 23.97 34.45
N GLN A 339 -10.33 23.49 35.28
CA GLN A 339 -10.20 22.07 35.63
C GLN A 339 -9.95 21.92 37.13
N GLY A 340 -10.68 20.99 37.78
CA GLY A 340 -10.43 20.69 39.18
C GLY A 340 -10.67 21.85 40.16
N GLY A 341 -11.40 22.90 39.77
CA GLY A 341 -11.64 24.09 40.62
C GLY A 341 -10.64 25.21 40.37
N GLU A 342 -9.69 25.08 39.47
CA GLU A 342 -8.66 26.08 39.18
C GLU A 342 -8.58 26.40 37.68
N PHE A 343 -8.07 27.61 37.37
CA PHE A 343 -7.73 27.97 35.99
C PHE A 343 -6.33 27.44 35.65
N VAL A 344 -6.28 26.68 34.57
CA VAL A 344 -5.05 26.10 34.01
C VAL A 344 -4.92 26.46 32.53
N LYS A 345 -3.73 26.30 31.98
CA LYS A 345 -3.49 26.42 30.54
C LYS A 345 -2.74 25.18 30.03
N PRO A 346 -2.84 24.82 28.74
CA PRO A 346 -1.97 23.79 28.17
C PRO A 346 -0.49 24.15 28.35
N GLN A 347 0.30 23.18 28.81
CA GLN A 347 1.72 23.36 28.94
C GLN A 347 2.33 23.52 27.55
N ARG A 348 3.13 24.59 27.36
CA ARG A 348 3.85 24.84 26.11
C ARG A 348 5.36 24.71 26.35
N LEU A 349 6.01 23.84 25.57
CA LEU A 349 7.45 23.66 25.62
C LEU A 349 8.20 24.84 24.98
N PRO A 350 9.50 25.03 25.26
CA PRO A 350 10.30 26.10 24.64
C PRO A 350 10.32 26.07 23.10
N ASN A 351 10.18 24.90 22.50
CA ASN A 351 10.08 24.70 21.05
C ASN A 351 8.69 24.98 20.47
N GLY A 352 7.74 25.40 21.29
CA GLY A 352 6.38 25.74 20.89
C GLY A 352 5.38 24.59 20.85
N LEU A 353 5.83 23.34 21.09
CA LEU A 353 4.98 22.14 21.06
C LEU A 353 4.28 21.92 22.41
N PHE A 354 3.25 21.08 22.39
CA PHE A 354 2.42 20.76 23.55
C PHE A 354 2.54 19.26 23.90
N PRO A 355 2.97 18.93 25.14
CA PRO A 355 3.12 17.54 25.56
C PRO A 355 1.77 16.91 25.93
N PHE A 356 1.62 15.64 25.56
CA PHE A 356 0.51 14.82 26.01
C PHE A 356 0.72 14.33 27.45
N LYS A 357 -0.39 14.05 28.13
CA LYS A 357 -0.39 13.32 29.40
C LYS A 357 0.18 11.92 29.18
N GLU A 358 0.91 11.42 30.18
CA GLU A 358 1.48 10.08 30.14
C GLU A 358 0.39 9.01 30.06
N ASN A 359 0.70 7.87 29.45
CA ASN A 359 -0.19 6.71 29.31
C ASN A 359 -1.52 6.98 28.56
N THR A 360 -1.57 8.04 27.74
CA THR A 360 -2.78 8.37 26.94
C THR A 360 -2.76 7.84 25.51
N GLY A 361 -1.61 7.32 25.04
CA GLY A 361 -1.42 6.91 23.66
C GLY A 361 -2.51 5.95 23.14
N ARG A 362 -2.80 4.87 23.90
CA ARG A 362 -3.84 3.90 23.53
C ARG A 362 -5.23 4.53 23.39
N ALA A 363 -5.63 5.41 24.31
CA ALA A 363 -6.94 6.06 24.27
C ALA A 363 -7.03 7.04 23.09
N ARG A 364 -5.96 7.78 22.81
CA ARG A 364 -5.85 8.67 21.64
C ARG A 364 -5.96 7.90 20.32
N VAL A 365 -5.26 6.77 20.20
CA VAL A 365 -5.38 5.88 19.03
C VAL A 365 -6.83 5.47 18.77
N ILE A 366 -7.56 5.04 19.81
CA ILE A 366 -8.95 4.61 19.67
C ILE A 366 -9.83 5.77 19.18
N GLU A 367 -9.69 6.96 19.79
CA GLU A 367 -10.47 8.15 19.36
C GLU A 367 -10.09 8.61 17.95
N ASP A 368 -8.82 8.64 17.60
CA ASP A 368 -8.35 9.02 16.26
C ASP A 368 -8.88 8.05 15.20
N CYS A 369 -8.85 6.74 15.47
CA CYS A 369 -9.39 5.72 14.57
C CYS A 369 -10.90 5.88 14.36
N VAL A 370 -11.67 6.06 15.44
CA VAL A 370 -13.13 6.25 15.37
C VAL A 370 -13.45 7.52 14.58
N ALA A 371 -12.75 8.62 14.85
CA ALA A 371 -12.98 9.89 14.16
C ALA A 371 -12.57 9.80 12.67
N SER A 372 -11.48 9.14 12.35
CA SER A 372 -11.03 8.93 10.97
C SER A 372 -12.08 8.20 10.13
N LEU A 373 -12.72 7.15 10.68
CA LEU A 373 -13.79 6.41 10.01
C LEU A 373 -15.09 7.22 9.93
N ASN A 374 -15.55 7.75 11.07
CA ASN A 374 -16.89 8.34 11.17
C ASN A 374 -16.97 9.77 10.64
N GLN A 375 -15.87 10.52 10.65
CA GLN A 375 -15.84 11.94 10.30
C GLN A 375 -14.87 12.23 9.14
N GLY A 376 -13.76 11.49 9.03
CA GLY A 376 -12.72 11.72 8.03
C GLY A 376 -13.00 11.05 6.68
N GLY A 377 -13.90 10.08 6.62
CA GLY A 377 -14.19 9.32 5.40
C GLY A 377 -13.10 8.30 5.05
N ALA A 378 -12.30 7.85 6.03
CA ALA A 378 -11.38 6.75 5.86
C ALA A 378 -12.14 5.41 5.74
N ASP A 379 -11.53 4.47 5.03
CA ASP A 379 -12.08 3.12 4.79
C ASP A 379 -11.37 2.05 5.63
N LEU A 380 -10.09 2.23 5.81
CA LEU A 380 -9.19 1.34 6.54
C LEU A 380 -8.39 2.15 7.57
N LEU A 381 -7.95 1.47 8.59
CA LEU A 381 -7.10 2.02 9.62
C LEU A 381 -5.71 1.38 9.58
N TRP A 382 -4.69 2.12 10.02
CA TRP A 382 -3.38 1.59 10.33
C TRP A 382 -2.95 2.12 11.70
N ILE A 383 -2.78 1.23 12.64
CA ILE A 383 -2.26 1.55 13.97
C ILE A 383 -0.78 1.20 13.99
N GLU A 384 0.09 2.18 14.14
CA GLU A 384 1.51 1.93 14.31
C GLU A 384 1.76 1.39 15.72
N THR A 385 2.34 0.19 15.82
CA THR A 385 2.58 -0.52 17.08
C THR A 385 4.06 -0.73 17.32
N ASP A 386 4.46 -0.89 18.58
CA ASP A 386 5.87 -1.09 18.95
C ASP A 386 6.30 -2.57 18.86
N THR A 387 5.35 -3.49 18.91
CA THR A 387 5.60 -4.93 18.87
C THR A 387 4.51 -5.67 18.07
N PRO A 388 4.83 -6.83 17.47
CA PRO A 388 3.84 -7.66 16.78
C PRO A 388 3.02 -8.49 17.77
N ASN A 389 2.11 -7.86 18.50
CA ASN A 389 1.27 -8.52 19.50
C ASN A 389 -0.19 -8.56 19.04
N VAL A 390 -0.66 -9.75 18.64
CA VAL A 390 -2.02 -9.95 18.13
C VAL A 390 -3.09 -9.61 19.18
N ASP A 391 -2.85 -9.94 20.45
CA ASP A 391 -3.83 -9.71 21.54
C ASP A 391 -3.99 -8.21 21.84
N GLU A 392 -2.91 -7.48 21.83
CA GLU A 392 -2.92 -6.02 22.03
C GLU A 392 -3.69 -5.33 20.91
N ILE A 393 -3.39 -5.67 19.66
CA ILE A 393 -4.06 -5.08 18.49
C ILE A 393 -5.53 -5.44 18.49
N ALA A 394 -5.88 -6.70 18.72
CA ALA A 394 -7.26 -7.15 18.83
C ALA A 394 -8.04 -6.43 19.94
N GLY A 395 -7.39 -6.19 21.08
CA GLY A 395 -7.96 -5.42 22.17
C GLY A 395 -8.25 -3.95 21.82
N MET A 396 -7.37 -3.29 21.05
CA MET A 396 -7.64 -1.92 20.54
C MET A 396 -8.78 -1.92 19.55
N VAL A 397 -8.78 -2.85 18.60
CA VAL A 397 -9.84 -2.96 17.60
C VAL A 397 -11.20 -3.26 18.19
N ALA A 398 -11.26 -4.08 19.23
CA ALA A 398 -12.51 -4.34 19.96
C ALA A 398 -13.12 -3.06 20.56
N GLU A 399 -12.28 -2.16 21.09
CA GLU A 399 -12.73 -0.85 21.58
C GLU A 399 -13.20 0.07 20.44
N ILE A 400 -12.45 0.13 19.35
CA ILE A 400 -12.82 0.90 18.15
C ILE A 400 -14.17 0.43 17.60
N ARG A 401 -14.39 -0.87 17.53
CA ARG A 401 -15.62 -1.48 17.00
C ARG A 401 -16.87 -1.22 17.84
N LYS A 402 -16.75 -0.80 19.08
CA LYS A 402 -17.91 -0.33 19.86
C LYS A 402 -18.58 0.90 19.21
N GLN A 403 -17.83 1.74 18.52
CA GLN A 403 -18.32 2.98 17.89
C GLN A 403 -18.24 2.95 16.35
N ALA A 404 -17.39 2.08 15.78
CA ALA A 404 -17.22 1.85 14.35
C ALA A 404 -17.23 0.33 14.05
N PRO A 405 -18.39 -0.35 14.06
CA PRO A 405 -18.49 -1.81 14.04
C PRO A 405 -17.82 -2.50 12.85
N LYS A 406 -17.70 -1.80 11.73
CA LYS A 406 -17.10 -2.31 10.48
C LYS A 406 -15.61 -1.97 10.33
N ALA A 407 -14.97 -1.48 11.39
CA ALA A 407 -13.55 -1.13 11.34
C ALA A 407 -12.69 -2.31 10.88
N LYS A 408 -11.86 -2.06 9.87
CA LYS A 408 -10.86 -2.97 9.30
C LYS A 408 -9.50 -2.30 9.27
N LEU A 409 -8.45 -3.10 9.36
CA LEU A 409 -7.08 -2.59 9.39
C LEU A 409 -6.28 -3.01 8.17
N THR A 410 -5.33 -2.16 7.82
CA THR A 410 -4.07 -2.50 7.16
C THR A 410 -3.01 -2.63 8.25
N TYR A 411 -2.17 -3.64 8.20
CA TYR A 411 -1.14 -3.87 9.21
C TYR A 411 0.25 -4.01 8.59
N ASN A 412 1.19 -3.25 9.14
CA ASN A 412 2.60 -3.34 8.76
C ASN A 412 3.28 -4.46 9.56
N ASN A 413 3.62 -5.54 8.88
CA ASN A 413 4.52 -6.57 9.39
C ASN A 413 5.95 -6.03 9.31
N SER A 414 6.26 -5.04 10.14
CA SER A 414 7.42 -4.18 10.02
C SER A 414 8.76 -4.92 10.07
N PRO A 415 9.71 -4.63 9.17
CA PRO A 415 11.09 -5.09 9.27
C PRO A 415 11.85 -4.50 10.48
N SER A 416 11.33 -3.45 11.11
CA SER A 416 11.90 -2.88 12.33
C SER A 416 11.70 -3.79 13.55
N PHE A 417 10.73 -4.70 13.51
CA PHE A 417 10.57 -5.69 14.56
C PHE A 417 11.65 -6.77 14.47
N ASN A 418 12.27 -7.10 15.59
CA ASN A 418 12.98 -8.36 15.68
C ASN A 418 11.96 -9.50 15.88
N TRP A 419 11.47 -10.02 14.76
CA TRP A 419 10.40 -11.04 14.73
C TRP A 419 10.73 -12.27 15.57
N THR A 420 11.94 -12.83 15.40
CA THR A 420 12.42 -13.99 16.16
C THR A 420 12.37 -13.72 17.66
N LEU A 421 12.95 -12.60 18.09
CA LEU A 421 13.01 -12.25 19.52
C LEU A 421 11.61 -12.03 20.11
N ASN A 422 10.77 -11.25 19.41
CA ASN A 422 9.44 -10.92 19.89
C ASN A 422 8.58 -12.18 20.08
N LEU A 423 8.55 -13.07 19.09
CA LEU A 423 7.74 -14.27 19.18
C LEU A 423 8.28 -15.26 20.23
N ARG A 424 9.60 -15.41 20.32
CA ARG A 424 10.20 -16.25 21.37
C ARG A 424 9.92 -15.72 22.77
N LYS A 425 10.01 -14.41 22.99
CA LYS A 425 9.61 -13.79 24.26
C LYS A 425 8.15 -14.02 24.58
N GLN A 426 7.25 -13.87 23.62
CA GLN A 426 5.82 -14.13 23.81
C GLN A 426 5.54 -15.59 24.17
N VAL A 427 6.15 -16.55 23.45
CA VAL A 427 6.03 -17.99 23.76
C VAL A 427 6.55 -18.28 25.16
N ARG A 428 7.76 -17.80 25.49
CA ARG A 428 8.37 -18.00 26.81
C ARG A 428 7.47 -17.45 27.93
N SER A 429 7.00 -16.22 27.79
CA SER A 429 6.16 -15.59 28.80
C SER A 429 4.85 -16.35 29.01
N GLN A 430 4.22 -16.81 27.93
CA GLN A 430 3.01 -17.62 28.01
C GLN A 430 3.28 -18.96 28.69
N TRP A 431 4.34 -19.68 28.30
CA TRP A 431 4.66 -20.98 28.86
C TRP A 431 5.05 -20.92 30.35
N LEU A 432 5.70 -19.83 30.77
CA LEU A 432 5.93 -19.55 32.19
C LEU A 432 4.62 -19.37 32.95
N ALA A 433 3.70 -18.56 32.42
CA ALA A 433 2.40 -18.30 33.01
C ALA A 433 1.54 -19.58 33.09
N GLU A 434 1.68 -20.48 32.12
CA GLU A 434 0.99 -21.77 32.05
C GLU A 434 1.70 -22.88 32.88
N GLY A 435 2.86 -22.61 33.47
CA GLY A 435 3.67 -23.58 34.21
C GLY A 435 4.28 -24.70 33.34
N LYS A 436 4.36 -24.50 32.02
CA LYS A 436 4.96 -25.47 31.09
C LYS A 436 6.48 -25.49 31.15
N ILE A 437 7.09 -24.37 31.56
CA ILE A 437 8.54 -24.19 31.75
C ILE A 437 8.82 -23.48 33.06
N GLN A 438 10.07 -23.59 33.51
CA GLN A 438 10.61 -22.79 34.62
C GLN A 438 11.46 -21.66 34.12
N ALA A 439 11.72 -20.63 34.94
CA ALA A 439 12.46 -19.43 34.55
C ALA A 439 13.89 -19.74 34.06
N GLY A 440 14.50 -20.84 34.52
CA GLY A 440 15.85 -21.27 34.11
C GLY A 440 15.92 -22.11 32.83
N ASP A 441 14.80 -22.58 32.29
CA ASP A 441 14.81 -23.48 31.12
C ASP A 441 15.22 -22.76 29.84
N TYR A 442 14.90 -21.48 29.73
CA TYR A 442 15.30 -20.61 28.64
C TYR A 442 15.76 -19.24 29.18
N PRO A 443 16.78 -18.61 28.56
CA PRO A 443 17.25 -17.30 28.98
C PRO A 443 16.15 -16.22 28.78
N ASP A 444 16.36 -15.09 29.39
CA ASP A 444 15.53 -13.90 29.16
C ASP A 444 16.24 -12.93 28.20
N GLY A 445 15.48 -11.98 27.66
CA GLY A 445 16.02 -10.89 26.87
C GLY A 445 16.58 -11.30 25.52
N ASN A 446 17.66 -10.63 25.12
CA ASN A 446 18.21 -10.74 23.75
C ASN A 446 18.93 -12.07 23.48
N GLU A 447 19.27 -12.83 24.50
CA GLU A 447 19.89 -14.15 24.36
C GLU A 447 19.00 -15.09 23.53
N LEU A 448 17.69 -14.92 23.58
CA LEU A 448 16.73 -15.71 22.78
C LEU A 448 16.88 -15.56 21.26
N MET A 449 17.66 -14.60 20.76
CA MET A 449 17.94 -14.46 19.32
C MET A 449 18.91 -15.48 18.77
N LYS A 450 19.71 -16.15 19.63
CA LYS A 450 20.77 -17.06 19.19
C LYS A 450 20.19 -18.24 18.41
N ALA A 451 20.94 -18.66 17.37
CA ALA A 451 20.55 -19.76 16.49
C ALA A 451 20.40 -21.12 17.22
N GLU A 452 21.05 -21.30 18.36
CA GLU A 452 20.92 -22.52 19.20
C GLU A 452 19.48 -22.79 19.65
N PHE A 453 18.62 -21.75 19.69
CA PHE A 453 17.22 -21.89 20.03
C PHE A 453 16.32 -22.23 18.85
N ASP A 454 16.81 -22.19 17.58
CA ASP A 454 15.98 -22.46 16.40
C ASP A 454 15.37 -23.87 16.45
N ALA A 455 16.16 -24.86 16.87
CA ALA A 455 15.76 -26.27 16.94
C ALA A 455 15.13 -26.67 18.27
N THR A 456 14.93 -25.76 19.21
CA THR A 456 14.25 -26.04 20.48
C THR A 456 12.73 -26.03 20.32
N ASP A 457 12.00 -26.56 21.32
CA ASP A 457 10.53 -26.52 21.32
C ASP A 457 10.01 -25.07 21.30
N LEU A 458 10.66 -24.18 22.02
CA LEU A 458 10.35 -22.75 22.04
C LEU A 458 10.55 -22.12 20.66
N GLY A 459 11.67 -22.42 19.99
CA GLY A 459 11.97 -21.93 18.63
C GLY A 459 10.93 -22.43 17.62
N ARG A 460 10.64 -23.73 17.63
CA ARG A 460 9.62 -24.34 16.75
C ARG A 460 8.22 -23.75 16.96
N GLU A 461 7.81 -23.50 18.20
CA GLU A 461 6.51 -22.87 18.48
C GLU A 461 6.51 -21.40 18.02
N ALA A 462 7.60 -20.65 18.22
CA ALA A 462 7.71 -19.30 17.71
C ALA A 462 7.61 -19.25 16.17
N ASP A 463 8.28 -20.16 15.47
CA ASP A 463 8.18 -20.29 14.02
C ASP A 463 6.77 -20.70 13.55
N ALA A 464 6.09 -21.57 14.29
CA ALA A 464 4.70 -21.91 14.01
C ALA A 464 3.77 -20.70 14.15
N ARG A 465 4.00 -19.85 15.16
CA ARG A 465 3.28 -18.57 15.31
C ARG A 465 3.59 -17.59 14.18
N LEU A 466 4.84 -17.50 13.74
CA LEU A 466 5.20 -16.68 12.56
C LEU A 466 4.45 -17.11 11.31
N ARG A 467 4.35 -18.43 11.04
CA ARG A 467 3.62 -18.95 9.87
C ARG A 467 2.13 -18.58 9.88
N ARG A 468 1.49 -18.57 11.06
CA ARG A 468 0.06 -18.24 11.18
C ARG A 468 -0.21 -16.78 11.55
N PHE A 469 0.81 -15.95 11.77
CA PHE A 469 0.65 -14.59 12.29
C PHE A 469 -0.35 -13.76 11.48
N GLN A 470 -0.21 -13.73 10.15
CA GLN A 470 -1.11 -12.97 9.29
C GLN A 470 -2.54 -13.51 9.31
N THR A 471 -2.73 -14.81 9.38
CA THR A 471 -4.05 -15.44 9.53
C THR A 471 -4.67 -15.09 10.88
N ASP A 472 -3.88 -15.19 11.96
CA ASP A 472 -4.37 -14.90 13.31
C ASP A 472 -4.76 -13.43 13.48
N ILE A 473 -3.93 -12.49 13.01
CA ILE A 473 -4.23 -11.06 13.12
C ILE A 473 -5.40 -10.66 12.21
N SER A 474 -5.54 -11.31 11.05
CA SER A 474 -6.68 -11.06 10.16
C SER A 474 -7.99 -11.54 10.78
N ALA A 475 -8.00 -12.73 11.35
CA ALA A 475 -9.20 -13.29 11.97
C ALA A 475 -9.59 -12.59 13.28
N ARG A 476 -8.61 -12.22 14.12
CA ARG A 476 -8.85 -11.76 15.50
C ARG A 476 -8.89 -10.24 15.62
N ALA A 477 -8.06 -9.54 14.85
CA ALA A 477 -7.93 -8.09 14.92
C ALA A 477 -8.53 -7.35 13.70
N GLY A 478 -9.18 -8.06 12.78
CA GLY A 478 -9.83 -7.41 11.63
C GLY A 478 -8.84 -6.81 10.61
N VAL A 479 -7.67 -7.41 10.47
CA VAL A 479 -6.68 -6.98 9.48
C VAL A 479 -7.06 -7.52 8.11
N PHE A 480 -7.60 -6.64 7.28
CA PHE A 480 -7.94 -6.92 5.89
C PHE A 480 -6.69 -7.04 5.01
N HIS A 481 -5.70 -6.19 5.25
CA HIS A 481 -4.50 -6.14 4.42
C HIS A 481 -3.23 -6.24 5.24
N ASN A 482 -2.39 -7.22 4.93
CA ASN A 482 -1.08 -7.43 5.53
C ASN A 482 0.02 -6.97 4.57
N LEU A 483 0.93 -6.09 5.00
CA LEU A 483 2.04 -5.62 4.20
C LEU A 483 3.38 -5.73 4.94
N ILE A 484 4.46 -5.73 4.16
CA ILE A 484 5.83 -5.50 4.64
C ILE A 484 6.35 -4.26 3.91
N THR A 485 6.82 -3.26 4.65
CA THR A 485 7.18 -1.96 4.06
C THR A 485 8.48 -1.99 3.26
N LEU A 486 9.52 -2.69 3.72
CA LEU A 486 10.89 -2.62 3.20
C LEU A 486 11.48 -3.96 2.71
N PRO A 487 10.71 -4.95 2.25
CA PRO A 487 11.25 -6.28 1.98
C PRO A 487 12.25 -6.26 0.82
N THR A 488 11.98 -5.48 -0.23
CA THR A 488 12.85 -5.42 -1.41
C THR A 488 14.16 -4.68 -1.14
N PHE A 489 14.17 -3.72 -0.22
CA PHE A 489 15.41 -3.09 0.27
C PHE A 489 16.33 -4.12 0.92
N HIS A 490 15.83 -4.86 1.92
CA HIS A 490 16.60 -5.87 2.63
C HIS A 490 17.02 -7.04 1.73
N LEU A 491 16.12 -7.47 0.85
CA LEU A 491 16.42 -8.53 -0.13
C LEU A 491 17.56 -8.12 -1.06
N THR A 492 17.50 -6.90 -1.61
CA THR A 492 18.54 -6.37 -2.51
C THR A 492 19.86 -6.24 -1.77
N ALA A 493 19.87 -5.63 -0.59
CA ALA A 493 21.09 -5.48 0.21
C ALA A 493 21.75 -6.84 0.52
N LYS A 494 20.96 -7.80 1.02
CA LYS A 494 21.43 -9.16 1.33
C LYS A 494 21.97 -9.87 0.09
N SER A 495 21.24 -9.82 -1.02
CA SER A 495 21.62 -10.57 -2.23
C SER A 495 22.85 -9.97 -2.92
N VAL A 496 22.97 -8.64 -2.92
CA VAL A 496 24.17 -7.97 -3.46
C VAL A 496 25.39 -8.23 -2.58
N ASP A 497 25.25 -8.21 -1.25
CA ASP A 497 26.33 -8.54 -0.32
C ASP A 497 26.82 -9.99 -0.53
N GLU A 498 25.90 -10.96 -0.59
CA GLU A 498 26.20 -12.38 -0.79
C GLU A 498 26.95 -12.63 -2.11
N LEU A 499 26.42 -12.11 -3.22
CA LEU A 499 27.04 -12.23 -4.53
C LEU A 499 28.43 -11.57 -4.54
N SER A 500 28.55 -10.36 -3.96
CA SER A 500 29.82 -9.62 -3.96
C SER A 500 30.90 -10.37 -3.18
N ARG A 501 30.58 -10.90 -2.00
CA ARG A 501 31.54 -11.68 -1.19
C ARG A 501 32.05 -12.90 -1.95
N GLY A 502 31.19 -13.63 -2.62
CA GLY A 502 31.61 -14.80 -3.40
C GLY A 502 32.37 -14.40 -4.66
N TYR A 503 31.86 -13.43 -5.44
CA TYR A 503 32.45 -13.04 -6.73
C TYR A 503 33.84 -12.40 -6.58
N PHE A 504 34.01 -11.49 -5.62
CA PHE A 504 35.30 -10.87 -5.32
C PHE A 504 36.19 -11.75 -4.39
N GLY A 505 35.60 -12.75 -3.73
CA GLY A 505 36.28 -13.75 -2.93
C GLY A 505 36.86 -14.87 -3.74
N GLU A 506 36.79 -16.13 -3.26
CA GLU A 506 37.40 -17.31 -3.87
C GLU A 506 36.53 -17.94 -4.96
N ASP A 507 35.17 -17.83 -4.85
CA ASP A 507 34.23 -18.52 -5.75
C ASP A 507 34.14 -17.91 -7.15
N LYS A 508 34.49 -16.62 -7.34
CA LYS A 508 34.50 -15.95 -8.64
C LYS A 508 33.17 -16.14 -9.39
N MET A 509 33.21 -16.57 -10.65
CA MET A 509 32.01 -16.83 -11.46
C MET A 509 31.10 -17.91 -10.88
N LEU A 510 31.62 -18.84 -10.06
CA LEU A 510 30.77 -19.83 -9.41
C LEU A 510 29.77 -19.19 -8.43
N ALA A 511 30.15 -18.10 -7.75
CA ALA A 511 29.24 -17.37 -6.89
C ALA A 511 27.98 -16.93 -7.66
N TYR A 512 28.13 -16.26 -8.81
CA TYR A 512 27.00 -15.86 -9.65
C TYR A 512 26.16 -17.06 -10.12
N VAL A 513 26.84 -18.10 -10.63
CA VAL A 513 26.14 -19.28 -11.16
C VAL A 513 25.37 -20.00 -10.07
N ALA A 514 25.96 -20.16 -8.88
CA ALA A 514 25.34 -20.92 -7.79
C ALA A 514 24.20 -20.14 -7.09
N THR A 515 24.41 -18.85 -6.81
CA THR A 515 23.46 -18.07 -6.01
C THR A 515 22.38 -17.38 -6.83
N VAL A 516 22.62 -17.14 -8.13
CA VAL A 516 21.68 -16.45 -9.01
C VAL A 516 21.16 -17.38 -10.09
N GLN A 517 21.99 -17.71 -11.09
CA GLN A 517 21.51 -18.36 -12.32
C GLN A 517 20.85 -19.73 -12.08
N ARG A 518 21.48 -20.60 -11.26
CA ARG A 518 20.90 -21.91 -10.92
C ARG A 518 19.61 -21.79 -10.13
N GLU A 519 19.51 -20.80 -9.24
CA GLU A 519 18.29 -20.56 -8.47
C GLU A 519 17.16 -19.99 -9.33
N GLU A 520 17.46 -19.10 -10.28
CA GLU A 520 16.48 -18.62 -11.25
C GLU A 520 15.92 -19.78 -12.09
N ILE A 521 16.77 -20.66 -12.60
CA ILE A 521 16.37 -21.85 -13.37
C ILE A 521 15.47 -22.76 -12.51
N ARG A 522 15.93 -23.15 -11.31
CA ARG A 522 15.19 -24.05 -10.41
C ARG A 522 13.83 -23.53 -10.01
N ARG A 523 13.69 -22.22 -9.87
CA ARG A 523 12.46 -21.57 -9.44
C ARG A 523 11.60 -21.07 -10.60
N GLY A 524 12.04 -21.24 -11.84
CA GLY A 524 11.34 -20.75 -13.02
C GLY A 524 11.21 -19.22 -13.05
N VAL A 525 12.26 -18.51 -12.56
CA VAL A 525 12.27 -17.04 -12.60
C VAL A 525 12.49 -16.59 -14.04
N SER A 526 11.55 -15.80 -14.57
CA SER A 526 11.56 -15.39 -15.99
C SER A 526 12.79 -14.54 -16.36
N ALA A 527 13.37 -13.84 -15.39
CA ALA A 527 14.55 -12.98 -15.58
C ALA A 527 15.80 -13.73 -16.08
N VAL A 528 15.89 -15.06 -15.92
CA VAL A 528 16.96 -15.86 -16.52
C VAL A 528 17.02 -15.67 -18.05
N LYS A 529 15.88 -15.40 -18.69
CA LYS A 529 15.76 -15.02 -20.10
C LYS A 529 15.65 -13.50 -20.22
N HIS A 530 16.64 -12.77 -19.76
CA HIS A 530 16.58 -11.32 -19.58
C HIS A 530 16.24 -10.52 -20.85
N GLN A 531 16.62 -10.98 -22.05
CA GLN A 531 16.23 -10.32 -23.30
C GLN A 531 14.72 -10.43 -23.55
N HIS A 532 14.14 -11.60 -23.33
CA HIS A 532 12.70 -11.81 -23.39
C HIS A 532 11.97 -11.02 -22.29
N GLU A 533 12.54 -11.02 -21.08
CA GLU A 533 11.99 -10.32 -19.92
C GLU A 533 11.79 -8.82 -20.18
N VAL A 534 12.71 -8.19 -20.91
CA VAL A 534 12.63 -6.76 -21.28
C VAL A 534 11.95 -6.52 -22.64
N GLY A 535 11.31 -7.52 -23.21
CA GLY A 535 10.46 -7.37 -24.39
C GLY A 535 11.18 -7.35 -25.74
N SER A 536 12.36 -7.99 -25.90
CA SER A 536 13.00 -8.12 -27.21
C SER A 536 12.06 -8.74 -28.26
N ASP A 537 11.25 -9.69 -27.84
CA ASP A 537 10.29 -10.39 -28.67
C ASP A 537 9.10 -9.51 -29.11
N LEU A 538 8.73 -8.52 -28.31
CA LEU A 538 7.73 -7.52 -28.70
C LEU A 538 8.24 -6.70 -29.89
N GLY A 539 9.48 -6.25 -29.78
CA GLY A 539 10.13 -5.48 -30.83
C GLY A 539 10.23 -6.28 -32.14
N ASP A 540 10.59 -7.57 -32.04
CA ASP A 540 10.69 -8.45 -33.22
C ASP A 540 9.31 -8.72 -33.83
N SER A 541 8.27 -8.99 -33.03
CA SER A 541 6.90 -9.13 -33.51
C SER A 541 6.38 -7.87 -34.21
N PHE A 542 6.64 -6.69 -33.64
CA PHE A 542 6.27 -5.42 -34.25
C PHE A 542 6.96 -5.18 -35.59
N LYS A 543 8.28 -5.48 -35.68
CA LYS A 543 9.02 -5.37 -36.95
C LYS A 543 8.46 -6.31 -38.02
N GLU A 544 8.06 -7.52 -37.64
CA GLU A 544 7.39 -8.46 -38.56
C GLU A 544 6.07 -7.91 -39.10
N MET A 545 5.23 -7.31 -38.26
CA MET A 545 3.97 -6.68 -38.68
C MET A 545 4.17 -5.57 -39.72
N VAL A 546 5.28 -4.80 -39.58
CA VAL A 546 5.55 -3.64 -40.45
C VAL A 546 6.37 -4.01 -41.68
N SER A 547 7.33 -4.94 -41.57
CA SER A 547 8.32 -5.22 -42.60
C SER A 547 8.25 -6.65 -43.17
N GLY A 548 7.38 -7.50 -42.65
CA GLY A 548 7.24 -8.89 -43.05
C GLY A 548 8.56 -9.65 -42.93
N GLU A 549 8.88 -10.48 -43.93
CA GLU A 549 10.10 -11.30 -43.96
C GLU A 549 11.41 -10.51 -44.00
N ARG A 550 11.35 -9.19 -44.30
CA ARG A 550 12.52 -8.31 -44.30
C ARG A 550 12.89 -7.80 -42.90
N ALA A 551 12.12 -8.12 -41.89
CA ALA A 551 12.38 -7.70 -40.52
C ALA A 551 13.73 -8.21 -39.99
N LEU A 552 14.56 -7.29 -39.48
CA LEU A 552 15.76 -7.66 -38.76
C LEU A 552 15.40 -8.00 -37.32
N LYS A 553 15.47 -9.28 -36.97
CA LYS A 553 15.17 -9.79 -35.63
C LYS A 553 16.37 -9.67 -34.71
N ALA A 554 16.15 -9.29 -33.47
CA ALA A 554 17.20 -9.23 -32.44
C ALA A 554 17.57 -10.61 -31.90
N GLY A 555 16.66 -11.58 -31.93
CA GLY A 555 16.83 -12.94 -31.45
C GLY A 555 17.47 -13.87 -32.47
N GLY A 556 18.80 -14.06 -32.45
CA GLY A 556 19.46 -15.15 -33.16
C GLY A 556 19.23 -16.49 -32.46
N HIS A 557 18.90 -17.55 -33.23
CA HIS A 557 18.66 -18.89 -32.68
C HIS A 557 19.90 -19.53 -31.97
N ALA A 558 21.10 -19.02 -32.22
CA ALA A 558 22.34 -19.57 -31.70
C ALA A 558 22.81 -18.95 -30.36
N ASN A 559 22.23 -17.83 -29.93
CA ASN A 559 22.66 -17.11 -28.73
C ASN A 559 21.71 -17.32 -27.55
N THR A 560 21.45 -16.32 -26.77
CA THR A 560 20.78 -16.38 -25.46
C THR A 560 19.36 -16.97 -25.46
N MET A 561 18.65 -16.98 -26.59
CA MET A 561 17.24 -17.42 -26.66
C MET A 561 17.07 -18.92 -26.36
N ASN A 562 17.99 -19.78 -26.83
CA ASN A 562 17.86 -21.25 -26.69
C ASN A 562 18.66 -21.83 -25.54
N GLN A 563 19.59 -21.09 -24.92
CA GLN A 563 20.42 -21.62 -23.84
C GLN A 563 19.65 -21.95 -22.56
N PHE A 564 18.49 -21.35 -22.37
CA PHE A 564 17.59 -21.58 -21.24
C PHE A 564 16.22 -22.11 -21.70
N ALA A 565 16.11 -22.62 -22.92
CA ALA A 565 14.92 -23.36 -23.35
C ALA A 565 14.84 -24.65 -22.53
N ALA A 566 13.70 -24.97 -21.94
CA ALA A 566 13.45 -26.31 -21.43
C ALA A 566 13.47 -27.27 -22.62
N GLU A 567 14.20 -28.36 -22.51
CA GLU A 567 14.13 -29.50 -23.45
C GLU A 567 12.73 -30.10 -23.44
#